data_5ad90939595198cb80d5565ae45eda73
#
_entry.id   5ad90939595198cb80d5565ae45eda73
#
_cell.length_a   1.000
_cell.length_b   1.000
_cell.length_c   1.000
_cell.angle_alpha   90.00
_cell.angle_beta   90.00
_cell.angle_gamma   90.00
#
_symmetry.space_group_name_H-M   'P 1'
#
loop_
_entity.id
_entity.type
_entity.pdbx_description
1 polymer ?
#
loop_
_entity_poly.entity_id
_entity_poly.type
_entity_poly.pdbx_seq_one_letter_code
_entity_poly.pdbx_strand_id
1 'polypeptide(L)'
;MGIAVDSVVSAGCIVSGGRVMHSVLSPGVRVNSYCEVEYSILLPEAEIGRYSRIRRAIINSGAKVPESSLIGFDPDADRANGHTVTEGGITVVA
;
A
#
# COMPACT_ATOMS: atom_id res chain seq x y z
N MET A 1 1.39 15.30 8.58
CA MET A 1 0.04 14.85 8.89
C MET A 1 -0.54 14.07 7.71
N GLY A 2 -1.02 12.88 7.95
CA GLY A 2 -1.61 12.04 6.90
C GLY A 2 -3.11 12.27 6.75
N ILE A 3 -3.63 11.90 5.58
CA ILE A 3 -5.05 12.01 5.26
C ILE A 3 -5.60 10.64 4.88
N ALA A 4 -6.70 10.22 5.51
CA ALA A 4 -7.44 9.02 5.14
C ALA A 4 -8.86 9.42 4.74
N VAL A 5 -9.28 9.03 3.53
CA VAL A 5 -10.60 9.34 2.97
C VAL A 5 -11.30 8.03 2.61
N ASP A 6 -12.54 7.88 3.10
CA ASP A 6 -13.35 6.68 2.86
C ASP A 6 -12.56 5.39 3.10
N SER A 7 -11.81 5.36 4.19
CA SER A 7 -10.91 4.25 4.49
C SER A 7 -11.15 3.73 5.89
N VAL A 8 -10.80 2.46 6.10
CA VAL A 8 -10.79 1.85 7.44
C VAL A 8 -9.36 1.84 7.93
N VAL A 9 -9.10 2.54 9.04
CA VAL A 9 -7.78 2.62 9.64
C VAL A 9 -7.85 2.00 11.03
N SER A 10 -7.20 0.86 11.19
CA SER A 10 -7.20 0.12 12.46
C SER A 10 -6.26 0.73 13.49
N ALA A 11 -6.35 0.25 14.73
CA ALA A 11 -5.51 0.72 15.80
C ALA A 11 -4.02 0.48 15.54
N GLY A 12 -3.18 1.39 16.00
CA GLY A 12 -1.73 1.27 15.85
C GLY A 12 -1.19 1.62 14.48
N CYS A 13 -2.03 2.07 13.55
CA CYS A 13 -1.57 2.53 12.25
C CYS A 13 -0.94 3.91 12.35
N ILE A 14 0.08 4.15 11.54
CA ILE A 14 0.73 5.44 11.42
C ILE A 14 0.65 5.87 9.95
N VAL A 15 0.00 7.00 9.69
CA VAL A 15 -0.03 7.62 8.36
C VAL A 15 0.64 8.98 8.48
N SER A 16 1.90 9.07 8.07
CA SER A 16 2.74 10.25 8.24
C SER A 16 2.85 11.06 6.97
N GLY A 17 1.97 12.05 6.80
CA GLY A 17 2.05 12.93 5.63
C GLY A 17 1.67 12.29 4.30
N GLY A 18 1.17 11.07 4.31
CA GLY A 18 0.69 10.39 3.13
C GLY A 18 -0.82 10.56 2.90
N ARG A 19 -1.30 10.03 1.80
CA ARG A 19 -2.73 10.02 1.46
C ARG A 19 -3.21 8.59 1.29
N VAL A 20 -4.28 8.26 1.99
CA VAL A 20 -4.90 6.93 1.90
C VAL A 20 -6.35 7.13 1.49
N MET A 21 -6.76 6.54 0.37
CA MET A 21 -8.11 6.69 -0.15
C MET A 21 -8.72 5.33 -0.48
N HIS A 22 -9.96 5.12 -0.03
CA HIS A 22 -10.73 3.91 -0.33
C HIS A 22 -9.95 2.63 -0.03
N SER A 23 -9.26 2.59 1.10
CA SER A 23 -8.36 1.49 1.43
C SER A 23 -8.62 0.96 2.85
N VAL A 24 -8.11 -0.22 3.13
CA VAL A 24 -8.19 -0.84 4.45
C VAL A 24 -6.78 -0.99 5.01
N LEU A 25 -6.53 -0.38 6.16
CA LEU A 25 -5.27 -0.49 6.89
C LEU A 25 -5.49 -1.36 8.13
N SER A 26 -4.89 -2.53 8.14
CA SER A 26 -4.93 -3.44 9.28
C SER A 26 -4.04 -2.95 10.43
N PRO A 27 -4.15 -3.53 11.63
CA PRO A 27 -3.38 -3.04 12.78
C PRO A 27 -1.88 -3.00 12.52
N GLY A 28 -1.24 -1.93 12.98
CA GLY A 28 0.21 -1.79 12.92
C GLY A 28 0.78 -1.39 11.55
N VAL A 29 -0.07 -1.07 10.59
CA VAL A 29 0.37 -0.61 9.27
C VAL A 29 1.03 0.78 9.38
N ARG A 30 2.14 0.95 8.66
CA ARG A 30 2.85 2.23 8.61
C ARG A 30 2.92 2.73 7.17
N VAL A 31 2.34 3.90 6.92
CA VAL A 31 2.43 4.60 5.64
C VAL A 31 3.31 5.83 5.85
N ASN A 32 4.49 5.83 5.28
CA ASN A 32 5.46 6.90 5.45
C ASN A 32 5.11 8.14 4.61
N SER A 33 5.93 9.19 4.71
CA SER A 33 5.63 10.50 4.14
C SER A 33 5.56 10.47 2.61
N TYR A 34 4.69 11.30 2.07
CA TYR A 34 4.50 11.49 0.62
C TYR A 34 4.07 10.24 -0.13
N CYS A 35 3.46 9.27 0.56
CA CYS A 35 2.89 8.10 -0.09
C CYS A 35 1.46 8.36 -0.53
N GLU A 36 1.03 7.65 -1.57
CA GLU A 36 -0.36 7.60 -1.99
C GLU A 36 -0.81 6.15 -2.04
N VAL A 37 -1.89 5.84 -1.36
CA VAL A 37 -2.47 4.49 -1.32
C VAL A 37 -3.94 4.59 -1.71
N GLU A 38 -4.33 3.91 -2.78
CA GLU A 38 -5.70 3.92 -3.30
C GLU A 38 -6.21 2.51 -3.54
N TYR A 39 -7.46 2.26 -3.16
CA TYR A 39 -8.17 1.00 -3.43
C TYR A 39 -7.35 -0.22 -3.04
N SER A 40 -6.67 -0.17 -1.93
CA SER A 40 -5.73 -1.21 -1.51
C SER A 40 -6.07 -1.75 -0.13
N ILE A 41 -5.55 -2.95 0.15
CA ILE A 41 -5.66 -3.58 1.46
C ILE A 41 -4.24 -3.81 1.97
N LEU A 42 -3.92 -3.19 3.10
CA LEU A 42 -2.63 -3.36 3.74
C LEU A 42 -2.83 -4.25 4.96
N LEU A 43 -2.24 -5.44 4.93
CA LEU A 43 -2.37 -6.42 5.98
C LEU A 43 -1.51 -6.05 7.21
N PRO A 44 -1.70 -6.69 8.36
CA PRO A 44 -1.06 -6.26 9.60
C PRO A 44 0.44 -6.05 9.47
N GLU A 45 0.92 -4.94 10.03
CA GLU A 45 2.34 -4.59 10.11
C GLU A 45 3.03 -4.36 8.76
N ALA A 46 2.27 -4.18 7.68
CA ALA A 46 2.85 -3.77 6.40
C ALA A 46 3.42 -2.35 6.51
N GLU A 47 4.53 -2.10 5.84
CA GLU A 47 5.20 -0.81 5.85
C GLU A 47 5.42 -0.31 4.43
N ILE A 48 4.99 0.92 4.18
CA ILE A 48 5.14 1.56 2.88
C ILE A 48 6.23 2.64 2.97
N GLY A 49 7.28 2.49 2.20
CA GLY A 49 8.40 3.44 2.16
C GLY A 49 8.00 4.77 1.53
N ARG A 50 8.74 5.83 1.86
CA ARG A 50 8.47 7.20 1.40
C ARG A 50 8.34 7.30 -0.12
N TYR A 51 7.51 8.24 -0.58
CA TYR A 51 7.32 8.53 -2.01
C TYR A 51 6.79 7.35 -2.82
N SER A 52 6.22 6.34 -2.18
CA SER A 52 5.64 5.20 -2.88
C SER A 52 4.19 5.49 -3.28
N ARG A 53 3.77 4.88 -4.36
CA ARG A 53 2.38 4.98 -4.84
C ARG A 53 1.85 3.57 -5.03
N ILE A 54 0.71 3.31 -4.42
CA ILE A 54 0.09 1.98 -4.42
C ILE A 54 -1.35 2.11 -4.85
N ARG A 55 -1.74 1.29 -5.80
CA ARG A 55 -3.09 1.29 -6.34
C ARG A 55 -3.54 -0.13 -6.63
N ARG A 56 -4.76 -0.47 -6.18
CA ARG A 56 -5.35 -1.79 -6.38
C ARG A 56 -4.40 -2.92 -6.02
N ALA A 57 -3.87 -2.85 -4.82
CA ALA A 57 -2.91 -3.85 -4.36
C ALA A 57 -3.29 -4.42 -3.00
N ILE A 58 -2.80 -5.61 -2.74
CA ILE A 58 -2.86 -6.22 -1.42
C ILE A 58 -1.41 -6.37 -0.95
N ILE A 59 -1.06 -5.65 0.11
CA ILE A 59 0.28 -5.72 0.70
C ILE A 59 0.23 -6.70 1.85
N ASN A 60 0.99 -7.77 1.76
CA ASN A 60 0.95 -8.86 2.72
C ASN A 60 1.46 -8.45 4.10
N SER A 61 1.09 -9.22 5.10
CA SER A 61 1.48 -8.98 6.49
C SER A 61 2.99 -8.91 6.64
N GLY A 62 3.47 -7.86 7.29
CA GLY A 62 4.90 -7.66 7.52
C GLY A 62 5.71 -7.29 6.29
N ALA A 63 5.10 -7.15 5.13
CA ALA A 63 5.83 -6.78 3.91
C ALA A 63 6.31 -5.32 4.01
N LYS A 64 7.52 -5.09 3.50
CA LYS A 64 8.11 -3.75 3.46
C LYS A 64 8.25 -3.32 2.02
N VAL A 65 7.53 -2.28 1.67
CA VAL A 65 7.60 -1.69 0.33
C VAL A 65 8.72 -0.64 0.32
N PRO A 66 9.74 -0.80 -0.54
CA PRO A 66 10.85 0.15 -0.62
C PRO A 66 10.39 1.57 -0.99
N GLU A 67 11.23 2.55 -0.68
CA GLU A 67 10.98 3.93 -1.06
C GLU A 67 10.83 4.09 -2.57
N SER A 68 10.00 5.02 -2.98
CA SER A 68 9.75 5.37 -4.39
C SER A 68 9.26 4.20 -5.24
N SER A 69 8.52 3.27 -4.63
CA SER A 69 7.93 2.16 -5.37
C SER A 69 6.63 2.58 -6.05
N LEU A 70 6.39 2.03 -7.24
CA LEU A 70 5.12 2.15 -7.95
C LEU A 70 4.51 0.76 -8.05
N ILE A 71 3.37 0.57 -7.40
CA ILE A 71 2.68 -0.73 -7.37
C ILE A 71 1.25 -0.55 -7.85
N GLY A 72 0.84 -1.37 -8.81
CA GLY A 72 -0.50 -1.35 -9.36
C GLY A 72 -0.70 -0.40 -10.54
N PHE A 73 0.37 0.20 -11.06
CA PHE A 73 0.30 1.11 -12.21
C PHE A 73 0.70 0.42 -13.52
N ASP A 74 1.63 -0.52 -13.46
CA ASP A 74 2.11 -1.26 -14.61
C ASP A 74 2.22 -2.75 -14.24
N PRO A 75 1.30 -3.60 -14.74
CA PRO A 75 1.31 -5.03 -14.41
C PRO A 75 2.62 -5.73 -14.80
N ASP A 76 3.23 -5.34 -15.91
CA ASP A 76 4.46 -5.96 -16.35
C ASP A 76 5.63 -5.61 -15.42
N ALA A 77 5.70 -4.35 -14.98
CA ALA A 77 6.70 -3.93 -14.00
C ALA A 77 6.48 -4.63 -12.65
N ASP A 78 5.24 -4.79 -12.22
CA ASP A 78 4.92 -5.48 -10.98
C ASP A 78 5.38 -6.95 -11.04
N ARG A 79 5.12 -7.63 -12.15
CA ARG A 79 5.59 -9.01 -12.34
C ARG A 79 7.11 -9.09 -12.37
N ALA A 80 7.76 -8.13 -13.02
CA ALA A 80 9.22 -8.07 -13.08
C ALA A 80 9.85 -7.89 -11.69
N ASN A 81 9.14 -7.21 -10.79
CA ASN A 81 9.58 -7.01 -9.41
C ASN A 81 9.20 -8.18 -8.47
N GLY A 82 8.70 -9.26 -9.02
CA GLY A 82 8.37 -10.44 -8.24
C GLY A 82 6.99 -10.45 -7.59
N HIS A 83 6.14 -9.49 -7.92
CA HIS A 83 4.78 -9.45 -7.41
C HIS A 83 3.84 -10.28 -8.27
N THR A 84 2.75 -10.74 -7.68
CA THR A 84 1.70 -11.46 -8.40
C THR A 84 0.63 -10.48 -8.86
N VAL A 85 0.24 -10.55 -10.12
CA VAL A 85 -0.84 -9.74 -10.66
C VAL A 85 -1.98 -10.66 -11.08
N THR A 86 -3.17 -10.43 -10.51
CA THR A 86 -4.35 -11.23 -10.85
C THR A 86 -4.94 -10.81 -12.19
N GLU A 87 -5.84 -11.63 -12.75
CA GLU A 87 -6.55 -11.31 -13.99
C GLU A 87 -7.36 -10.01 -13.87
N GLY A 88 -7.87 -9.72 -12.67
CA GLY A 88 -8.60 -8.48 -12.41
C GLY A 88 -7.73 -7.24 -12.25
N GLY A 89 -6.41 -7.36 -12.37
CA GLY A 89 -5.50 -6.25 -12.27
C GLY A 89 -5.11 -5.86 -10.84
N ILE A 90 -5.27 -6.79 -9.89
CA ILE A 90 -4.86 -6.57 -8.50
C ILE A 90 -3.46 -7.13 -8.30
N THR A 91 -2.56 -6.31 -7.77
CA THR A 91 -1.20 -6.72 -7.46
C THR A 91 -1.10 -7.20 -6.03
N VAL A 92 -0.51 -8.37 -5.82
CA VAL A 92 -0.28 -8.93 -4.49
C VAL A 92 1.21 -8.88 -4.19
N VAL A 93 1.57 -8.17 -3.13
CA VAL A 93 2.96 -8.03 -2.67
C VAL A 93 3.17 -8.94 -1.49
N ALA A 94 4.05 -9.89 -1.65
CA ALA A 94 4.35 -10.88 -0.62
C ALA A 94 5.35 -10.37 0.42
#